data_e85c9c739e6f42b07c7a89a4e12ff062
#
_entry.id   e85c9c739e6f42b07c7a89a4e12ff062
#
_cell.length_a   1.000
_cell.length_b   1.000
_cell.length_c   1.000
_cell.angle_alpha   90.00
_cell.angle_beta   90.00
_cell.angle_gamma   90.00
#
_symmetry.space_group_name_H-M   'P 1'
#
loop_
_entity.id
_entity.type
_entity.pdbx_description
1 polymer ?
#
loop_
_entity_poly.entity_id
_entity_poly.type
_entity_poly.pdbx_seq_one_letter_code
_entity_poly.pdbx_strand_id
1 'polypeptide(L)'
;MDFEQLIQECPDVSDLERLLQVERYAWLSLSQDPAMVISIDGQVEDANTHWERVVGLERERLQDTYLIEHIHFDDRERALAEMQRLVTSDIGSASVHFRFAGGDGEFVLLSWNIIFSPFHNSYFCTVREVRSNDRRRSDNLAYRDVLTGLANRLALSEALAELVVTCSEHDENFYLLFIDLDGFKTVNDTFGHKAGDALLVRAARRMQSCMAEPGGIFRLGGDEFIVLTNCNARDAAKSLAERLLWRLSAPYELDGQQAKTGASIGIAAYPADGGSPEELLDKADQAMYHVKRHGKNGYAFADQAAN
;
A
#
# COMPACT_ATOMS: atom_id res chain seq x y z
N MET A 1 -31.62 -17.89 -13.87
CA MET A 1 -32.51 -17.15 -14.79
C MET A 1 -31.62 -16.09 -15.38
N ASP A 2 -31.48 -16.10 -16.71
CA ASP A 2 -30.54 -15.20 -17.40
C ASP A 2 -31.15 -13.80 -17.44
N PHE A 3 -30.37 -12.77 -17.19
CA PHE A 3 -30.85 -11.40 -17.05
C PHE A 3 -31.46 -10.85 -18.36
N GLU A 4 -31.00 -11.34 -19.51
CA GLU A 4 -31.57 -11.03 -20.81
C GLU A 4 -33.02 -11.56 -20.97
N GLN A 5 -33.38 -12.65 -20.27
CA GLN A 5 -34.78 -13.15 -20.26
C GLN A 5 -35.72 -12.27 -19.43
N LEU A 6 -35.22 -11.67 -18.33
CA LEU A 6 -36.00 -10.74 -17.51
C LEU A 6 -36.36 -9.44 -18.26
N ILE A 7 -35.43 -8.93 -19.10
CA ILE A 7 -35.69 -7.73 -19.92
C ILE A 7 -36.73 -7.99 -21.00
N GLN A 8 -36.78 -9.19 -21.57
CA GLN A 8 -37.76 -9.56 -22.61
C GLN A 8 -39.17 -9.80 -22.05
N GLU A 9 -39.31 -10.07 -20.76
CA GLU A 9 -40.61 -10.32 -20.11
C GLU A 9 -41.21 -9.05 -19.46
N CYS A 10 -40.53 -7.89 -19.46
CA CYS A 10 -41.06 -6.62 -18.94
C CYS A 10 -41.77 -5.83 -20.04
N PRO A 11 -43.12 -5.78 -20.05
CA PRO A 11 -43.89 -5.13 -21.12
C PRO A 11 -43.96 -3.61 -21.06
N ASP A 12 -43.40 -2.97 -20.00
CA ASP A 12 -43.44 -1.51 -19.83
C ASP A 12 -42.12 -0.98 -19.22
N VAL A 13 -41.66 0.17 -19.72
CA VAL A 13 -40.44 0.88 -19.22
C VAL A 13 -40.58 1.18 -17.75
N SER A 14 -41.76 1.47 -17.24
CA SER A 14 -42.05 1.74 -15.83
C SER A 14 -41.78 0.54 -14.90
N ASP A 15 -41.98 -0.68 -15.40
CA ASP A 15 -41.71 -1.89 -14.62
C ASP A 15 -40.19 -2.20 -14.55
N LEU A 16 -39.43 -1.88 -15.60
CA LEU A 16 -37.97 -2.00 -15.60
C LEU A 16 -37.35 -0.98 -14.63
N GLU A 17 -37.80 0.27 -14.66
CA GLU A 17 -37.31 1.30 -13.71
C GLU A 17 -37.59 0.92 -12.24
N ARG A 18 -38.79 0.36 -11.97
CA ARG A 18 -39.11 -0.16 -10.63
C ARG A 18 -38.21 -1.32 -10.22
N LEU A 19 -37.93 -2.24 -11.13
CA LEU A 19 -37.04 -3.37 -10.83
C LEU A 19 -35.62 -2.88 -10.50
N LEU A 20 -35.08 -1.95 -11.27
CA LEU A 20 -33.80 -1.32 -11.05
C LEU A 20 -33.73 -0.57 -9.71
N GLN A 21 -34.78 0.13 -9.35
CA GLN A 21 -34.90 0.79 -8.03
C GLN A 21 -34.90 -0.22 -6.88
N VAL A 22 -35.60 -1.35 -7.03
CA VAL A 22 -35.64 -2.41 -6.01
C VAL A 22 -34.24 -3.05 -5.85
N GLU A 23 -33.52 -3.30 -6.93
CA GLU A 23 -32.16 -3.85 -6.88
C GLU A 23 -31.18 -2.88 -6.23
N ARG A 24 -31.21 -1.59 -6.59
CA ARG A 24 -30.39 -0.54 -5.95
C ARG A 24 -30.66 -0.45 -4.46
N TYR A 25 -31.93 -0.43 -4.07
CA TYR A 25 -32.35 -0.37 -2.67
C TYR A 25 -31.90 -1.61 -1.90
N ALA A 26 -32.03 -2.80 -2.48
CA ALA A 26 -31.57 -4.04 -1.86
C ALA A 26 -30.04 -4.03 -1.65
N TRP A 27 -29.28 -3.59 -2.64
CA TRP A 27 -27.81 -3.49 -2.54
C TRP A 27 -27.39 -2.51 -1.45
N LEU A 28 -27.97 -1.30 -1.40
CA LEU A 28 -27.70 -0.30 -0.39
C LEU A 28 -28.05 -0.79 1.02
N SER A 29 -29.18 -1.50 1.15
CA SER A 29 -29.67 -2.00 2.44
C SER A 29 -28.88 -3.20 2.97
N LEU A 30 -28.31 -4.00 2.11
CA LEU A 30 -27.51 -5.18 2.46
C LEU A 30 -26.04 -4.82 2.79
N SER A 31 -25.56 -3.67 2.30
CA SER A 31 -24.21 -3.22 2.59
C SER A 31 -24.07 -2.84 4.07
N GLN A 32 -23.07 -3.41 4.74
CA GLN A 32 -22.71 -3.04 6.12
C GLN A 32 -21.78 -1.82 6.18
N ASP A 33 -21.12 -1.51 5.06
CA ASP A 33 -20.29 -0.32 4.89
C ASP A 33 -21.17 0.86 4.37
N PRO A 34 -20.79 2.11 4.58
CA PRO A 34 -21.36 3.23 3.86
C PRO A 34 -21.34 2.98 2.35
N ALA A 35 -22.49 3.10 1.73
CA ALA A 35 -22.67 2.81 0.31
C ALA A 35 -23.51 3.89 -0.35
N MET A 36 -23.21 4.19 -1.62
CA MET A 36 -23.98 5.13 -2.44
C MET A 36 -24.01 4.69 -3.90
N VAL A 37 -25.04 5.13 -4.59
CA VAL A 37 -25.19 5.02 -6.04
C VAL A 37 -25.07 6.42 -6.63
N ILE A 38 -24.23 6.54 -7.67
CA ILE A 38 -23.91 7.81 -8.31
C ILE A 38 -24.20 7.65 -9.80
N SER A 39 -24.92 8.59 -10.41
CA SER A 39 -25.16 8.61 -11.85
C SER A 39 -23.86 8.76 -12.63
N ILE A 40 -23.88 8.45 -13.92
CA ILE A 40 -22.74 8.67 -14.81
C ILE A 40 -22.28 10.14 -14.83
N ASP A 41 -23.19 11.08 -14.58
CA ASP A 41 -22.90 12.52 -14.53
C ASP A 41 -22.36 12.97 -13.15
N GLY A 42 -22.22 12.04 -12.22
CA GLY A 42 -21.65 12.30 -10.88
C GLY A 42 -22.66 12.76 -9.82
N GLN A 43 -23.97 12.73 -10.10
CA GLN A 43 -25.00 13.04 -9.12
C GLN A 43 -25.24 11.83 -8.20
N VAL A 44 -25.34 12.08 -6.89
CA VAL A 44 -25.67 11.06 -5.91
C VAL A 44 -27.17 10.73 -6.01
N GLU A 45 -27.50 9.57 -6.54
CA GLU A 45 -28.88 9.10 -6.71
C GLU A 45 -29.45 8.58 -5.39
N ASP A 46 -28.66 7.86 -4.62
CA ASP A 46 -29.04 7.32 -3.33
C ASP A 46 -27.84 6.93 -2.46
N ALA A 47 -28.06 6.86 -1.13
CA ALA A 47 -27.06 6.45 -0.16
C ALA A 47 -27.72 5.67 0.99
N ASN A 48 -26.96 4.78 1.67
CA ASN A 48 -27.48 4.13 2.87
C ASN A 48 -27.24 4.98 4.14
N THR A 49 -27.90 4.65 5.23
CA THR A 49 -27.82 5.38 6.52
C THR A 49 -26.47 5.27 7.24
N HIS A 50 -25.54 4.41 6.75
CA HIS A 50 -24.24 4.24 7.37
C HIS A 50 -23.32 5.46 7.17
N TRP A 51 -23.64 6.35 6.23
CA TRP A 51 -22.93 7.61 6.02
C TRP A 51 -22.99 8.54 7.24
N GLU A 52 -24.11 8.60 7.94
CA GLU A 52 -24.26 9.39 9.16
C GLU A 52 -23.24 9.00 10.23
N ARG A 53 -22.94 7.69 10.33
CA ARG A 53 -22.00 7.17 11.33
C ARG A 53 -20.54 7.49 10.99
N VAL A 54 -20.18 7.55 9.71
CA VAL A 54 -18.78 7.69 9.26
C VAL A 54 -18.41 9.15 9.04
N VAL A 55 -19.28 9.94 8.43
CA VAL A 55 -18.97 11.33 8.08
C VAL A 55 -19.95 12.34 8.71
N GLY A 56 -20.92 11.88 9.49
CA GLY A 56 -21.88 12.79 10.15
C GLY A 56 -22.83 13.49 9.18
N LEU A 57 -23.01 12.98 7.96
CA LEU A 57 -23.94 13.52 6.97
C LEU A 57 -25.16 12.60 6.85
N GLU A 58 -26.33 13.19 7.03
CA GLU A 58 -27.60 12.53 6.80
C GLU A 58 -27.76 12.20 5.31
N ARG A 59 -28.41 11.06 5.02
CA ARG A 59 -28.67 10.57 3.66
C ARG A 59 -29.30 11.65 2.78
N GLU A 60 -30.28 12.38 3.32
CA GLU A 60 -31.05 13.43 2.64
C GLU A 60 -30.19 14.62 2.21
N ARG A 61 -29.05 14.81 2.87
CA ARG A 61 -28.06 15.86 2.50
C ARG A 61 -27.14 15.45 1.37
N LEU A 62 -26.98 14.17 1.14
CA LEU A 62 -26.17 13.62 0.05
C LEU A 62 -26.98 13.45 -1.23
N GLN A 63 -28.23 13.08 -1.09
CA GLN A 63 -29.12 12.81 -2.23
C GLN A 63 -29.30 14.08 -3.08
N ASP A 64 -29.31 13.88 -4.40
CA ASP A 64 -29.44 14.93 -5.43
C ASP A 64 -28.31 15.96 -5.49
N THR A 65 -27.20 15.76 -4.69
CA THR A 65 -25.99 16.56 -4.81
C THR A 65 -24.99 15.91 -5.77
N TYR A 66 -23.95 16.65 -6.17
CA TYR A 66 -22.86 16.07 -6.93
C TYR A 66 -21.75 15.57 -6.03
N LEU A 67 -21.27 14.35 -6.25
CA LEU A 67 -20.16 13.77 -5.47
C LEU A 67 -18.97 14.72 -5.34
N ILE A 68 -18.62 15.39 -6.46
CA ILE A 68 -17.47 16.29 -6.54
C ILE A 68 -17.56 17.49 -5.58
N GLU A 69 -18.77 17.88 -5.16
CA GLU A 69 -18.96 18.98 -4.21
C GLU A 69 -18.47 18.61 -2.82
N HIS A 70 -18.56 17.34 -2.47
CA HIS A 70 -18.14 16.79 -1.18
C HIS A 70 -16.67 16.36 -1.16
N ILE A 71 -16.00 16.30 -2.30
CA ILE A 71 -14.57 15.92 -2.38
C ILE A 71 -13.70 17.16 -2.18
N HIS A 72 -12.63 16.99 -1.39
CA HIS A 72 -11.62 18.04 -1.20
C HIS A 72 -11.05 18.51 -2.54
N PHE A 73 -10.83 19.82 -2.67
CA PHE A 73 -10.51 20.42 -3.97
C PHE A 73 -9.25 19.82 -4.64
N ASP A 74 -8.20 19.49 -3.88
CA ASP A 74 -6.98 18.85 -4.42
C ASP A 74 -7.23 17.42 -4.95
N ASP A 75 -8.26 16.73 -4.48
CA ASP A 75 -8.55 15.35 -4.85
C ASP A 75 -9.54 15.24 -6.02
N ARG A 76 -10.18 16.35 -6.41
CA ARG A 76 -11.27 16.40 -7.43
C ARG A 76 -10.85 15.91 -8.79
N GLU A 77 -9.73 16.40 -9.29
CA GLU A 77 -9.22 16.02 -10.61
C GLU A 77 -8.93 14.53 -10.69
N ARG A 78 -8.28 13.98 -9.67
CA ARG A 78 -8.00 12.54 -9.56
C ARG A 78 -9.28 11.71 -9.47
N ALA A 79 -10.27 12.14 -8.69
CA ALA A 79 -11.54 11.44 -8.56
C ALA A 79 -12.29 11.37 -9.90
N LEU A 80 -12.37 12.48 -10.63
CA LEU A 80 -12.99 12.54 -11.96
C LEU A 80 -12.26 11.67 -12.98
N ALA A 81 -10.93 11.68 -12.98
CA ALA A 81 -10.12 10.86 -13.88
C ALA A 81 -10.37 9.35 -13.66
N GLU A 82 -10.46 8.92 -12.38
CA GLU A 82 -10.77 7.51 -12.06
C GLU A 82 -12.19 7.12 -12.46
N MET A 83 -13.18 7.97 -12.24
CA MET A 83 -14.56 7.70 -12.67
C MET A 83 -14.63 7.59 -14.21
N GLN A 84 -14.01 8.49 -14.94
CA GLN A 84 -13.95 8.43 -16.41
C GLN A 84 -13.24 7.17 -16.91
N ARG A 85 -12.15 6.77 -16.25
CA ARG A 85 -11.40 5.54 -16.58
C ARG A 85 -12.28 4.31 -16.46
N LEU A 86 -13.14 4.22 -15.44
CA LEU A 86 -14.06 3.09 -15.25
C LEU A 86 -15.11 2.98 -16.35
N VAL A 87 -15.55 4.09 -16.94
CA VAL A 87 -16.52 4.09 -18.04
C VAL A 87 -15.87 3.66 -19.36
N THR A 88 -14.59 4.04 -19.57
CA THR A 88 -13.91 3.88 -20.87
C THR A 88 -13.04 2.63 -20.98
N SER A 89 -12.79 1.93 -19.87
CA SER A 89 -11.94 0.75 -19.83
C SER A 89 -12.75 -0.52 -19.51
N ASP A 90 -12.25 -1.68 -19.91
CA ASP A 90 -12.79 -3.00 -19.51
C ASP A 90 -12.56 -3.32 -18.02
N ILE A 91 -11.99 -2.38 -17.25
CA ILE A 91 -11.75 -2.51 -15.81
C ILE A 91 -13.03 -2.12 -15.09
N GLY A 92 -13.82 -3.12 -14.66
CA GLY A 92 -15.13 -2.91 -14.04
C GLY A 92 -15.10 -2.29 -12.62
N SER A 93 -13.94 -2.13 -11.97
CA SER A 93 -13.84 -1.61 -10.60
C SER A 93 -12.52 -0.86 -10.34
N ALA A 94 -12.55 0.08 -9.39
CA ALA A 94 -11.37 0.79 -8.89
C ALA A 94 -11.41 0.89 -7.36
N SER A 95 -10.22 0.91 -6.74
CA SER A 95 -10.06 1.22 -5.32
C SER A 95 -9.19 2.47 -5.21
N VAL A 96 -9.72 3.55 -4.63
CA VAL A 96 -9.08 4.86 -4.57
C VAL A 96 -9.30 5.52 -3.21
N HIS A 97 -8.47 6.52 -2.90
CA HIS A 97 -8.57 7.25 -1.64
C HIS A 97 -8.71 8.73 -1.95
N PHE A 98 -9.75 9.38 -1.41
CA PHE A 98 -9.86 10.83 -1.41
C PHE A 98 -10.59 11.35 -0.19
N ARG A 99 -10.32 12.62 0.14
CA ARG A 99 -10.91 13.33 1.28
C ARG A 99 -12.34 13.76 0.96
N PHE A 100 -13.26 13.45 1.87
CA PHE A 100 -14.67 13.74 1.76
C PHE A 100 -15.12 14.65 2.92
N ALA A 101 -15.94 15.64 2.63
CA ALA A 101 -16.43 16.60 3.64
C ALA A 101 -17.34 15.91 4.65
N GLY A 102 -17.03 16.06 5.93
CA GLY A 102 -17.88 15.63 7.03
C GLY A 102 -19.00 16.65 7.33
N GLY A 103 -19.97 16.21 8.13
CA GLY A 103 -21.08 17.06 8.57
C GLY A 103 -20.67 18.22 9.49
N ASP A 104 -19.49 18.12 10.10
CA ASP A 104 -18.83 19.13 10.93
C ASP A 104 -17.97 20.13 10.12
N GLY A 105 -17.85 19.92 8.81
CA GLY A 105 -17.02 20.73 7.92
C GLY A 105 -15.57 20.29 7.82
N GLU A 106 -15.13 19.27 8.60
CA GLU A 106 -13.82 18.69 8.49
C GLU A 106 -13.77 17.65 7.36
N PHE A 107 -12.58 17.41 6.79
CA PHE A 107 -12.40 16.42 5.74
C PHE A 107 -11.91 15.08 6.30
N VAL A 108 -12.65 14.01 6.00
CA VAL A 108 -12.32 12.63 6.37
C VAL A 108 -11.72 11.92 5.16
N LEU A 109 -10.56 11.28 5.33
CA LEU A 109 -9.98 10.44 4.28
C LEU A 109 -10.75 9.13 4.21
N LEU A 110 -11.33 8.84 3.06
CA LEU A 110 -12.10 7.63 2.80
C LEU A 110 -11.41 6.76 1.74
N SER A 111 -11.43 5.46 1.95
CA SER A 111 -11.11 4.43 0.95
C SER A 111 -12.37 4.09 0.19
N TRP A 112 -12.36 4.27 -1.13
CA TRP A 112 -13.48 4.07 -2.02
C TRP A 112 -13.27 2.83 -2.87
N ASN A 113 -14.25 1.94 -2.88
CA ASN A 113 -14.37 0.89 -3.89
C ASN A 113 -15.50 1.28 -4.84
N ILE A 114 -15.18 1.51 -6.10
CA ILE A 114 -16.10 2.01 -7.11
C ILE A 114 -16.26 0.96 -8.20
N ILE A 115 -17.47 0.61 -8.52
CA ILE A 115 -17.83 -0.29 -9.63
C ILE A 115 -18.74 0.49 -10.56
N PHE A 116 -18.42 0.54 -11.85
CA PHE A 116 -19.31 1.08 -12.86
C PHE A 116 -20.17 -0.03 -13.43
N SER A 117 -21.49 0.17 -13.45
CA SER A 117 -22.44 -0.71 -14.10
C SER A 117 -22.96 -0.05 -15.36
N PRO A 118 -22.55 -0.53 -16.56
CA PRO A 118 -23.10 -0.01 -17.82
C PRO A 118 -24.60 -0.21 -17.93
N PHE A 119 -25.12 -1.28 -17.33
CA PHE A 119 -26.53 -1.60 -17.32
C PHE A 119 -27.38 -0.56 -16.55
N HIS A 120 -26.90 -0.12 -15.36
CA HIS A 120 -27.57 0.90 -14.56
C HIS A 120 -27.17 2.32 -14.95
N ASN A 121 -26.16 2.46 -15.81
CA ASN A 121 -25.53 3.73 -16.16
C ASN A 121 -25.11 4.52 -14.91
N SER A 122 -24.64 3.80 -13.88
CA SER A 122 -24.35 4.35 -12.55
C SER A 122 -23.13 3.69 -11.92
N TYR A 123 -22.49 4.39 -11.01
CA TYR A 123 -21.42 3.88 -10.16
C TYR A 123 -22.01 3.39 -8.83
N PHE A 124 -21.59 2.22 -8.42
CA PHE A 124 -21.87 1.63 -7.12
C PHE A 124 -20.63 1.77 -6.25
N CYS A 125 -20.74 2.55 -5.18
CA CYS A 125 -19.60 2.89 -4.32
C CYS A 125 -19.81 2.37 -2.91
N THR A 126 -18.82 1.67 -2.37
CA THR A 126 -18.70 1.43 -0.93
C THR A 126 -17.50 2.17 -0.39
N VAL A 127 -17.60 2.69 0.83
CA VAL A 127 -16.50 3.43 1.44
C VAL A 127 -16.18 2.94 2.83
N ARG A 128 -14.93 3.15 3.23
CA ARG A 128 -14.46 2.95 4.61
C ARG A 128 -13.66 4.15 5.03
N GLU A 129 -13.89 4.59 6.27
CA GLU A 129 -13.05 5.62 6.86
C GLU A 129 -11.62 5.11 7.01
N VAL A 130 -10.67 5.84 6.48
CA VAL A 130 -9.23 5.57 6.69
C VAL A 130 -8.84 6.19 8.03
N ARG A 131 -9.21 5.55 9.15
CA ARG A 131 -8.79 5.99 10.48
C ARG A 131 -7.29 5.81 10.63
N SER A 132 -6.61 6.77 11.25
CA SER A 132 -5.18 6.67 11.55
C SER A 132 -4.82 5.42 12.38
N ASN A 133 -5.80 4.82 13.06
CA ASN A 133 -5.68 3.54 13.75
C ASN A 133 -6.12 2.31 12.93
N ASP A 134 -6.96 2.46 11.92
CA ASP A 134 -7.42 1.37 11.04
C ASP A 134 -6.49 1.17 9.83
N ARG A 135 -5.76 2.19 9.37
CA ARG A 135 -4.53 1.99 8.59
C ARG A 135 -3.59 0.99 9.25
N ARG A 136 -3.68 0.84 10.58
CA ARG A 136 -2.86 -0.12 11.34
C ARG A 136 -3.50 -1.51 11.53
N ARG A 137 -4.77 -1.75 11.23
CA ARG A 137 -5.41 -3.04 11.53
C ARG A 137 -6.00 -3.81 10.35
N SER A 138 -6.66 -3.21 9.38
CA SER A 138 -7.31 -3.95 8.27
C SER A 138 -6.44 -3.98 7.01
N ASP A 139 -5.75 -2.87 6.64
CA ASP A 139 -4.70 -2.88 5.62
C ASP A 139 -3.43 -3.58 6.11
N ASN A 140 -3.28 -3.68 7.42
CA ASN A 140 -2.08 -4.12 8.09
C ASN A 140 -1.75 -5.61 7.91
N LEU A 141 -2.71 -6.50 7.77
CA LEU A 141 -2.43 -7.93 7.58
C LEU A 141 -2.04 -8.26 6.14
N ALA A 142 -2.62 -7.58 5.14
CA ALA A 142 -2.26 -7.75 3.74
C ALA A 142 -0.90 -7.11 3.39
N TYR A 143 -0.50 -6.05 4.11
CA TYR A 143 0.72 -5.28 3.88
C TYR A 143 1.84 -5.53 4.89
N ARG A 144 1.66 -6.47 5.81
CA ARG A 144 2.67 -6.81 6.83
C ARG A 144 3.16 -8.23 6.71
N ASP A 145 4.42 -8.40 7.03
CA ASP A 145 5.02 -9.70 7.31
C ASP A 145 4.54 -10.19 8.68
N VAL A 146 3.87 -11.35 8.70
CA VAL A 146 3.24 -11.91 9.89
C VAL A 146 4.24 -12.23 11.00
N LEU A 147 5.48 -12.59 10.63
CA LEU A 147 6.51 -12.96 11.59
C LEU A 147 7.15 -11.73 12.27
N THR A 148 7.58 -10.76 11.47
CA THR A 148 8.37 -9.62 11.98
C THR A 148 7.53 -8.38 12.28
N GLY A 149 6.30 -8.31 11.76
CA GLY A 149 5.44 -7.12 11.84
C GLY A 149 5.90 -5.95 10.97
N LEU A 150 6.98 -6.11 10.19
CA LEU A 150 7.42 -5.11 9.20
C LEU A 150 6.45 -5.06 8.02
N ALA A 151 6.54 -4.01 7.22
CA ALA A 151 5.87 -3.95 5.93
C ALA A 151 6.40 -5.09 5.02
N ASN A 152 5.53 -5.67 4.20
CA ASN A 152 5.86 -6.80 3.34
C ASN A 152 6.21 -6.37 1.89
N ARG A 153 6.38 -7.32 0.99
CA ARG A 153 6.69 -7.10 -0.43
C ARG A 153 5.63 -6.25 -1.14
N LEU A 154 4.33 -6.43 -0.82
CA LEU A 154 3.26 -5.66 -1.45
C LEU A 154 3.35 -4.19 -1.02
N ALA A 155 3.53 -3.94 0.27
CA ALA A 155 3.74 -2.59 0.80
C ALA A 155 4.99 -1.90 0.20
N LEU A 156 6.08 -2.65 -0.03
CA LEU A 156 7.26 -2.13 -0.70
C LEU A 156 6.96 -1.68 -2.13
N SER A 157 6.25 -2.52 -2.90
CA SER A 157 5.93 -2.21 -4.31
C SER A 157 5.18 -0.89 -4.45
N GLU A 158 4.19 -0.65 -3.59
CA GLU A 158 3.43 0.61 -3.60
C GLU A 158 4.26 1.79 -3.12
N ALA A 159 4.96 1.64 -1.98
CA ALA A 159 5.77 2.71 -1.42
C ALA A 159 6.90 3.14 -2.38
N LEU A 160 7.52 2.20 -3.06
CA LEU A 160 8.62 2.48 -3.99
C LEU A 160 8.11 3.15 -5.26
N ALA A 161 6.95 2.72 -5.79
CA ALA A 161 6.32 3.37 -6.95
C ALA A 161 5.92 4.82 -6.64
N GLU A 162 5.30 5.07 -5.47
CA GLU A 162 4.94 6.41 -5.00
C GLU A 162 6.19 7.29 -4.81
N LEU A 163 7.25 6.73 -4.22
CA LEU A 163 8.49 7.46 -3.96
C LEU A 163 9.20 7.89 -5.26
N VAL A 164 9.24 7.00 -6.27
CA VAL A 164 9.80 7.33 -7.59
C VAL A 164 9.05 8.48 -8.25
N VAL A 165 7.71 8.47 -8.21
CA VAL A 165 6.88 9.56 -8.77
C VAL A 165 7.15 10.87 -8.02
N THR A 166 7.08 10.86 -6.69
CA THR A 166 7.28 12.04 -5.85
C THR A 166 8.66 12.65 -6.04
N CYS A 167 9.72 11.83 -6.03
CA CYS A 167 11.08 12.32 -6.21
C CYS A 167 11.34 12.84 -7.63
N SER A 168 10.68 12.23 -8.65
CA SER A 168 10.75 12.74 -10.03
C SER A 168 10.13 14.12 -10.19
N GLU A 169 9.01 14.39 -9.51
CA GLU A 169 8.32 15.69 -9.55
C GLU A 169 9.08 16.81 -8.84
N HIS A 170 9.86 16.47 -7.80
CA HIS A 170 10.55 17.44 -6.95
C HIS A 170 12.06 17.52 -7.18
N ASP A 171 12.61 16.76 -8.14
CA ASP A 171 14.06 16.61 -8.38
C ASP A 171 14.82 16.17 -7.12
N GLU A 172 14.21 15.23 -6.37
CA GLU A 172 14.75 14.69 -5.13
C GLU A 172 15.38 13.32 -5.33
N ASN A 173 16.31 12.97 -4.43
CA ASN A 173 17.00 11.68 -4.44
C ASN A 173 16.56 10.84 -3.24
N PHE A 174 16.58 9.52 -3.41
CA PHE A 174 16.46 8.58 -2.32
C PHE A 174 17.43 7.39 -2.51
N TYR A 175 17.61 6.60 -1.44
CA TYR A 175 18.43 5.40 -1.50
C TYR A 175 17.59 4.18 -1.08
N LEU A 176 17.82 3.08 -1.81
CA LEU A 176 17.29 1.76 -1.51
C LEU A 176 18.45 0.87 -1.04
N LEU A 177 18.31 0.30 0.16
CA LEU A 177 19.27 -0.65 0.71
C LEU A 177 18.65 -2.06 0.65
N PHE A 178 19.25 -2.98 -0.08
CA PHE A 178 18.90 -4.41 -0.07
C PHE A 178 19.78 -5.12 0.95
N ILE A 179 19.17 -5.80 1.92
CA ILE A 179 19.84 -6.39 3.08
C ILE A 179 19.53 -7.88 3.13
N ASP A 180 20.55 -8.70 3.28
CA ASP A 180 20.42 -10.13 3.51
C ASP A 180 21.27 -10.54 4.74
N LEU A 181 20.68 -11.37 5.62
CA LEU A 181 21.36 -11.84 6.83
C LEU A 181 22.30 -13.01 6.52
N ASP A 182 23.58 -12.79 6.67
CA ASP A 182 24.61 -13.78 6.37
C ASP A 182 24.53 -15.01 7.26
N GLY A 183 24.43 -16.20 6.62
CA GLY A 183 24.44 -17.45 7.37
C GLY A 183 23.15 -17.79 8.12
N PHE A 184 22.03 -17.12 7.80
CA PHE A 184 20.72 -17.42 8.38
C PHE A 184 20.33 -18.89 8.28
N LYS A 185 20.63 -19.54 7.14
CA LYS A 185 20.43 -20.98 6.98
C LYS A 185 21.20 -21.80 8.02
N THR A 186 22.46 -21.43 8.31
CA THR A 186 23.27 -22.10 9.34
C THR A 186 22.65 -21.96 10.72
N VAL A 187 22.03 -20.81 11.03
CA VAL A 187 21.30 -20.64 12.30
C VAL A 187 20.10 -21.57 12.36
N ASN A 188 19.31 -21.68 11.28
CA ASN A 188 18.21 -22.64 11.20
C ASN A 188 18.67 -24.11 11.36
N ASP A 189 19.74 -24.48 10.67
CA ASP A 189 20.27 -25.84 10.67
C ASP A 189 20.86 -26.21 12.04
N THR A 190 21.42 -25.23 12.79
CA THR A 190 22.08 -25.44 14.09
C THR A 190 21.10 -25.35 15.28
N PHE A 191 20.20 -24.37 15.26
CA PHE A 191 19.34 -24.03 16.42
C PHE A 191 17.87 -24.28 16.15
N GLY A 192 17.50 -24.72 14.93
CA GLY A 192 16.13 -24.97 14.50
C GLY A 192 15.38 -23.72 14.02
N HIS A 193 14.27 -23.95 13.28
CA HIS A 193 13.48 -22.88 12.67
C HIS A 193 12.91 -21.86 13.66
N LYS A 194 12.55 -22.30 14.87
CA LYS A 194 12.05 -21.36 15.93
C LYS A 194 13.12 -20.34 16.31
N ALA A 195 14.39 -20.76 16.40
CA ALA A 195 15.50 -19.83 16.67
C ALA A 195 15.75 -18.89 15.49
N GLY A 196 15.63 -19.38 14.26
CA GLY A 196 15.68 -18.54 13.06
C GLY A 196 14.57 -17.48 13.03
N ASP A 197 13.34 -17.87 13.35
CA ASP A 197 12.21 -16.94 13.46
C ASP A 197 12.46 -15.87 14.53
N ALA A 198 12.96 -16.27 15.70
CA ALA A 198 13.32 -15.32 16.76
C ALA A 198 14.47 -14.38 16.35
N LEU A 199 15.44 -14.86 15.57
CA LEU A 199 16.51 -14.05 15.00
C LEU A 199 15.94 -13.00 14.03
N LEU A 200 15.04 -13.37 13.12
CA LEU A 200 14.40 -12.46 12.16
C LEU A 200 13.61 -11.35 12.87
N VAL A 201 12.83 -11.70 13.90
CA VAL A 201 12.10 -10.71 14.72
C VAL A 201 13.06 -9.74 15.42
N ARG A 202 14.18 -10.23 15.96
CA ARG A 202 15.18 -9.38 16.61
C ARG A 202 15.94 -8.51 15.61
N ALA A 203 16.28 -9.05 14.43
CA ALA A 203 16.91 -8.30 13.35
C ALA A 203 16.00 -7.15 12.88
N ALA A 204 14.71 -7.41 12.69
CA ALA A 204 13.72 -6.39 12.36
C ALA A 204 13.68 -5.25 13.39
N ARG A 205 13.65 -5.58 14.68
CA ARG A 205 13.68 -4.59 15.78
C ARG A 205 14.99 -3.78 15.80
N ARG A 206 16.13 -4.43 15.53
CA ARG A 206 17.41 -3.74 15.42
C ARG A 206 17.45 -2.75 14.26
N MET A 207 16.94 -3.15 13.10
CA MET A 207 16.81 -2.26 11.95
C MET A 207 15.89 -1.07 12.25
N GLN A 208 14.73 -1.31 12.87
CA GLN A 208 13.83 -0.23 13.29
C GLN A 208 14.51 0.78 14.23
N SER A 209 15.37 0.31 15.16
CA SER A 209 16.12 1.19 16.05
C SER A 209 17.19 2.05 15.36
N CYS A 210 17.54 1.73 14.11
CA CYS A 210 18.48 2.51 13.30
C CYS A 210 17.79 3.61 12.48
N MET A 211 16.47 3.60 12.38
CA MET A 211 15.71 4.57 11.59
C MET A 211 15.24 5.72 12.49
N ALA A 212 15.29 6.95 11.97
CA ALA A 212 14.70 8.11 12.63
C ALA A 212 13.18 8.09 12.56
N GLU A 213 12.62 7.52 11.47
CA GLU A 213 11.19 7.32 11.28
C GLU A 213 10.86 5.86 10.97
N PRO A 214 9.75 5.30 11.51
CA PRO A 214 9.46 3.86 11.43
C PRO A 214 8.90 3.36 10.10
N GLY A 215 8.94 4.15 9.01
CA GLY A 215 8.18 3.88 7.78
C GLY A 215 8.91 3.15 6.65
N GLY A 216 10.22 3.08 6.64
CA GLY A 216 10.99 2.68 5.45
C GLY A 216 11.63 1.29 5.51
N ILE A 217 11.12 0.33 6.29
CA ILE A 217 11.68 -1.03 6.39
C ILE A 217 10.66 -2.07 5.96
N PHE A 218 11.09 -2.94 5.03
CA PHE A 218 10.25 -3.98 4.43
C PHE A 218 10.94 -5.34 4.51
N ARG A 219 10.17 -6.41 4.68
CA ARG A 219 10.67 -7.78 4.54
C ARG A 219 10.11 -8.40 3.28
N LEU A 220 10.99 -8.89 2.39
CA LEU A 220 10.59 -9.55 1.14
C LEU A 220 10.21 -11.02 1.33
N GLY A 221 10.84 -11.67 2.29
CA GLY A 221 10.70 -13.09 2.63
C GLY A 221 12.04 -13.67 3.08
N GLY A 222 12.02 -14.83 3.74
CA GLY A 222 13.26 -15.43 4.23
C GLY A 222 14.05 -14.47 5.12
N ASP A 223 15.30 -14.23 4.77
CA ASP A 223 16.29 -13.36 5.42
C ASP A 223 16.54 -12.03 4.66
N GLU A 224 15.67 -11.69 3.68
CA GLU A 224 15.79 -10.51 2.84
C GLU A 224 14.95 -9.34 3.34
N PHE A 225 15.56 -8.17 3.45
CA PHE A 225 14.94 -6.93 3.88
C PHE A 225 15.29 -5.77 2.95
N ILE A 226 14.40 -4.80 2.85
CA ILE A 226 14.65 -3.53 2.14
C ILE A 226 14.51 -2.38 3.12
N VAL A 227 15.38 -1.39 2.97
CA VAL A 227 15.25 -0.09 3.63
C VAL A 227 15.17 0.99 2.56
N LEU A 228 14.14 1.83 2.63
CA LEU A 228 14.02 3.05 1.84
C LEU A 228 14.38 4.26 2.73
N THR A 229 15.13 5.20 2.21
CA THR A 229 15.52 6.40 2.96
C THR A 229 15.55 7.62 2.05
N ASN A 230 14.83 8.67 2.46
CA ASN A 230 14.75 9.96 1.75
C ASN A 230 15.93 10.87 2.10
N CYS A 231 17.14 10.31 2.18
CA CYS A 231 18.31 11.14 2.42
C CYS A 231 18.90 11.64 1.10
N ASN A 232 19.09 12.94 0.97
CA ASN A 232 19.64 13.57 -0.24
C ASN A 232 21.17 13.43 -0.37
N ALA A 233 21.84 12.74 0.58
CA ALA A 233 23.28 12.65 0.63
C ALA A 233 23.76 11.20 0.71
N ARG A 234 24.70 10.85 -0.18
CA ARG A 234 25.37 9.54 -0.20
C ARG A 234 25.98 9.16 1.16
N ASP A 235 26.58 10.14 1.86
CA ASP A 235 27.18 9.92 3.18
C ASP A 235 26.14 9.56 4.25
N ALA A 236 24.91 10.04 4.13
CA ALA A 236 23.83 9.66 5.03
C ALA A 236 23.39 8.20 4.80
N ALA A 237 23.26 7.77 3.55
CA ALA A 237 22.98 6.37 3.21
C ALA A 237 24.11 5.44 3.67
N LYS A 238 25.37 5.85 3.47
CA LYS A 238 26.56 5.16 3.98
C LYS A 238 26.51 5.00 5.49
N SER A 239 26.29 6.11 6.21
CA SER A 239 26.22 6.10 7.69
C SER A 239 25.08 5.21 8.20
N LEU A 240 23.95 5.15 7.48
CA LEU A 240 22.84 4.24 7.81
C LEU A 240 23.28 2.78 7.62
N ALA A 241 23.91 2.44 6.48
CA ALA A 241 24.40 1.10 6.22
C ALA A 241 25.41 0.63 7.28
N GLU A 242 26.35 1.50 7.70
CA GLU A 242 27.31 1.21 8.75
C GLU A 242 26.64 0.96 10.11
N ARG A 243 25.64 1.77 10.48
CA ARG A 243 24.85 1.54 11.71
C ARG A 243 24.07 0.22 11.65
N LEU A 244 23.45 -0.08 10.50
CA LEU A 244 22.74 -1.34 10.30
C LEU A 244 23.67 -2.54 10.44
N LEU A 245 24.84 -2.53 9.80
CA LEU A 245 25.85 -3.58 9.93
C LEU A 245 26.28 -3.79 11.37
N TRP A 246 26.63 -2.70 12.06
CA TRP A 246 27.04 -2.78 13.46
C TRP A 246 25.97 -3.39 14.36
N ARG A 247 24.71 -3.00 14.16
CA ARG A 247 23.58 -3.53 14.94
C ARG A 247 23.25 -4.96 14.60
N LEU A 248 23.25 -5.32 13.31
CA LEU A 248 22.91 -6.66 12.86
C LEU A 248 23.99 -7.69 13.20
N SER A 249 25.26 -7.30 13.23
CA SER A 249 26.40 -8.16 13.60
C SER A 249 26.55 -8.40 15.11
N ALA A 250 25.81 -7.66 15.95
CA ALA A 250 25.83 -7.89 17.39
C ALA A 250 25.23 -9.28 17.73
N PRO A 251 25.76 -10.00 18.75
CA PRO A 251 25.25 -11.33 19.13
C PRO A 251 23.74 -11.34 19.39
N TYR A 252 23.06 -12.42 19.01
CA TYR A 252 21.66 -12.67 19.28
C TYR A 252 21.53 -13.74 20.36
N GLU A 253 20.80 -13.44 21.41
CA GLU A 253 20.44 -14.45 22.42
C GLU A 253 19.17 -15.17 21.96
N LEU A 254 19.27 -16.46 21.68
CA LEU A 254 18.19 -17.30 21.18
C LEU A 254 18.06 -18.48 22.15
N ASP A 255 16.98 -18.52 22.93
CA ASP A 255 16.69 -19.58 23.92
C ASP A 255 17.89 -19.97 24.81
N GLY A 256 18.59 -18.96 25.34
CA GLY A 256 19.75 -19.13 26.21
C GLY A 256 21.07 -19.45 25.52
N GLN A 257 21.08 -19.48 24.18
CA GLN A 257 22.29 -19.66 23.35
C GLN A 257 22.60 -18.40 22.56
N GLN A 258 23.88 -18.16 22.28
CA GLN A 258 24.31 -17.02 21.48
C GLN A 258 24.52 -17.44 20.02
N ALA A 259 23.81 -16.80 19.10
CA ALA A 259 24.05 -16.87 17.68
C ALA A 259 24.71 -15.59 17.18
N LYS A 260 25.54 -15.69 16.16
CA LYS A 260 26.12 -14.55 15.44
C LYS A 260 25.76 -14.66 13.97
N THR A 261 25.36 -13.53 13.41
CA THR A 261 25.15 -13.38 11.97
C THR A 261 25.75 -12.06 11.53
N GLY A 262 26.14 -11.94 10.25
CA GLY A 262 26.44 -10.68 9.60
C GLY A 262 25.26 -10.20 8.77
N ALA A 263 25.50 -9.19 7.97
CA ALA A 263 24.58 -8.76 6.92
C ALA A 263 25.36 -8.32 5.69
N SER A 264 24.84 -8.64 4.51
CA SER A 264 25.34 -8.12 3.24
C SER A 264 24.35 -7.09 2.73
N ILE A 265 24.82 -5.86 2.44
CA ILE A 265 23.97 -4.72 2.09
C ILE A 265 24.39 -4.18 0.72
N GLY A 266 23.45 -4.13 -0.23
CA GLY A 266 23.60 -3.42 -1.50
C GLY A 266 22.82 -2.11 -1.49
N ILE A 267 23.37 -1.05 -2.05
CA ILE A 267 22.78 0.29 -2.03
C ILE A 267 22.64 0.81 -3.45
N ALA A 268 21.40 1.14 -3.85
CA ALA A 268 21.10 1.83 -5.10
C ALA A 268 20.55 3.22 -4.83
N ALA A 269 20.92 4.18 -5.66
CA ALA A 269 20.50 5.58 -5.60
C ALA A 269 19.52 5.91 -6.72
N TYR A 270 18.38 6.49 -6.40
CA TYR A 270 17.48 7.10 -7.39
C TYR A 270 17.91 8.55 -7.63
N PRO A 271 17.94 9.05 -8.89
CA PRO A 271 17.72 8.31 -10.14
C PRO A 271 19.02 7.73 -10.76
N ALA A 272 20.17 7.89 -10.08
CA ALA A 272 21.50 7.63 -10.65
C ALA A 272 21.72 6.14 -11.05
N ASP A 273 21.18 5.18 -10.27
CA ASP A 273 21.34 3.75 -10.50
C ASP A 273 20.11 3.11 -11.19
N GLY A 274 19.01 3.85 -11.33
CA GLY A 274 17.79 3.40 -12.02
C GLY A 274 16.66 4.41 -11.92
N GLY A 275 15.82 4.45 -12.95
CA GLY A 275 14.64 5.33 -13.05
C GLY A 275 13.33 4.63 -12.68
N SER A 276 13.34 3.30 -12.47
CA SER A 276 12.16 2.51 -12.11
C SER A 276 12.38 1.69 -10.83
N PRO A 277 11.29 1.28 -10.13
CA PRO A 277 11.36 0.37 -9.00
C PRO A 277 12.16 -0.90 -9.27
N GLU A 278 11.95 -1.52 -10.43
CA GLU A 278 12.57 -2.78 -10.82
C GLU A 278 14.07 -2.62 -11.03
N GLU A 279 14.49 -1.53 -11.69
CA GLU A 279 15.91 -1.24 -11.91
C GLU A 279 16.66 -1.01 -10.60
N LEU A 280 16.06 -0.25 -9.67
CA LEU A 280 16.67 0.02 -8.36
C LEU A 280 16.82 -1.24 -7.52
N LEU A 281 15.79 -2.10 -7.49
CA LEU A 281 15.84 -3.37 -6.78
C LEU A 281 16.91 -4.29 -7.36
N ASP A 282 17.00 -4.42 -8.69
CA ASP A 282 18.01 -5.25 -9.36
C ASP A 282 19.43 -4.73 -9.07
N LYS A 283 19.65 -3.42 -9.16
CA LYS A 283 20.95 -2.81 -8.86
C LYS A 283 21.39 -2.99 -7.42
N ALA A 284 20.47 -2.82 -6.47
CA ALA A 284 20.79 -3.05 -5.08
C ALA A 284 21.05 -4.54 -4.77
N ASP A 285 20.28 -5.46 -5.36
CA ASP A 285 20.52 -6.90 -5.22
C ASP A 285 21.89 -7.31 -5.77
N GLN A 286 22.25 -6.84 -6.98
CA GLN A 286 23.58 -7.08 -7.56
C GLN A 286 24.70 -6.58 -6.65
N ALA A 287 24.56 -5.40 -6.06
CA ALA A 287 25.53 -4.84 -5.12
C ALA A 287 25.61 -5.67 -3.83
N MET A 288 24.47 -6.11 -3.29
CA MET A 288 24.41 -7.01 -2.12
C MET A 288 25.08 -8.36 -2.43
N TYR A 289 24.80 -8.92 -3.60
CA TYR A 289 25.45 -10.17 -4.04
C TYR A 289 26.98 -10.02 -4.21
N HIS A 290 27.44 -8.86 -4.70
CA HIS A 290 28.87 -8.54 -4.73
C HIS A 290 29.49 -8.63 -3.32
N VAL A 291 28.86 -8.03 -2.31
CA VAL A 291 29.31 -8.10 -0.91
C VAL A 291 29.38 -9.56 -0.42
N LYS A 292 28.35 -10.37 -0.71
CA LYS A 292 28.33 -11.80 -0.33
C LYS A 292 29.51 -12.56 -0.88
N ARG A 293 29.98 -12.25 -2.10
CA ARG A 293 31.11 -12.89 -2.74
C ARG A 293 32.47 -12.41 -2.23
N HIS A 294 32.54 -11.19 -1.66
CA HIS A 294 33.78 -10.55 -1.22
C HIS A 294 33.98 -10.55 0.30
N GLY A 295 33.41 -11.52 0.99
CA GLY A 295 33.69 -11.72 2.42
C GLY A 295 32.48 -11.51 3.34
N LYS A 296 31.34 -11.10 2.79
CA LYS A 296 30.10 -10.85 3.57
C LYS A 296 30.29 -9.74 4.61
N ASN A 297 29.27 -9.52 5.45
CA ASN A 297 29.30 -8.56 6.56
C ASN A 297 29.85 -7.19 6.15
N GLY A 298 29.24 -6.59 5.15
CA GLY A 298 29.67 -5.33 4.56
C GLY A 298 28.57 -4.68 3.72
N TYR A 299 28.92 -3.59 3.05
CA TYR A 299 28.03 -2.93 2.11
C TYR A 299 28.78 -2.54 0.83
N ALA A 300 28.03 -2.37 -0.26
CA ALA A 300 28.52 -1.80 -1.51
C ALA A 300 27.43 -0.95 -2.16
N PHE A 301 27.85 0.13 -2.82
CA PHE A 301 26.97 0.88 -3.71
C PHE A 301 26.93 0.22 -5.08
N ALA A 302 25.83 0.39 -5.82
CA ALA A 302 25.64 -0.23 -7.12
C ALA A 302 26.70 0.19 -8.14
N ASP A 303 27.12 1.46 -8.13
CA ASP A 303 28.20 2.00 -8.98
C ASP A 303 29.58 1.36 -8.70
N GLN A 304 29.81 0.85 -7.49
CA GLN A 304 31.05 0.19 -7.07
C GLN A 304 31.05 -1.31 -7.38
N ALA A 305 29.88 -1.93 -7.45
CA ALA A 305 29.73 -3.36 -7.72
C ALA A 305 29.77 -3.68 -9.23
N ALA A 306 29.62 -2.68 -10.10
CA ALA A 306 29.65 -2.82 -11.56
C ALA A 306 31.08 -2.91 -12.15
N ASN A 307 32.13 -2.72 -11.34
CA ASN A 307 33.54 -2.83 -11.70
C ASN A 307 34.15 -4.09 -11.05
#